data_1c1d063c67c57d4820772699144fd0d0
#
_entry.id   1c1d063c67c57d4820772699144fd0d0
#
_cell.length_a   1.000
_cell.length_b   1.000
_cell.length_c   1.000
_cell.angle_alpha   90.00
_cell.angle_beta   90.00
_cell.angle_gamma   90.00
#
_symmetry.space_group_name_H-M   'P 1'
#
loop_
_entity.id
_entity.type
_entity.pdbx_description
1 polymer ?
#
loop_
_entity_poly.entity_id
_entity_poly.type
_entity_poly.pdbx_seq_one_letter_code
_entity_poly.pdbx_strand_id
1 'polypeptide(L)'
;MIETPKTISEWSEQAFPTLEEESQKKKLIEELIEYLKAKTDEEKIKELADIYIVASILRERFNSDLGFSAFRGIFTADMIAVYPAVDEKMKINRSRIWEFKNGVYHHKEAKDE
;
A
#
# COMPACT_ATOMS: atom_id res chain seq x y z
N MET A 1 -9.35 -12.30 5.82
CA MET A 1 -8.68 -11.49 4.79
C MET A 1 -8.31 -12.38 3.61
N ILE A 2 -8.71 -11.99 2.42
CA ILE A 2 -8.39 -12.71 1.19
C ILE A 2 -6.97 -12.35 0.73
N GLU A 3 -6.59 -11.08 0.85
CA GLU A 3 -5.26 -10.62 0.47
C GLU A 3 -4.25 -10.94 1.55
N THR A 4 -3.05 -11.34 1.12
CA THR A 4 -1.91 -11.59 1.99
C THR A 4 -0.73 -10.77 1.47
N PRO A 5 0.35 -10.62 2.25
CA PRO A 5 1.56 -9.98 1.73
C PRO A 5 2.02 -10.62 0.42
N LYS A 6 1.90 -11.93 0.30
CA LYS A 6 2.30 -12.63 -0.92
C LYS A 6 1.41 -12.28 -2.11
N THR A 7 0.09 -12.28 -1.96
CA THR A 7 -0.82 -11.95 -3.07
C THR A 7 -0.67 -10.51 -3.48
N ILE A 8 -0.46 -9.62 -2.53
CA ILE A 8 -0.22 -8.20 -2.80
C ILE A 8 1.07 -8.03 -3.60
N SER A 9 2.13 -8.72 -3.20
CA SER A 9 3.41 -8.67 -3.89
C SER A 9 3.31 -9.22 -5.31
N GLU A 10 2.63 -10.34 -5.48
CA GLU A 10 2.42 -10.93 -6.81
C GLU A 10 1.70 -9.97 -7.75
N TRP A 11 0.67 -9.30 -7.24
CA TRP A 11 0.00 -8.26 -8.01
C TRP A 11 0.97 -7.14 -8.38
N SER A 12 1.79 -6.69 -7.42
CA SER A 12 2.72 -5.58 -7.66
C SER A 12 3.78 -5.91 -8.70
N GLU A 13 4.16 -7.18 -8.82
CA GLU A 13 5.13 -7.60 -9.83
C GLU A 13 4.59 -7.41 -11.25
N GLN A 14 3.28 -7.57 -11.42
CA GLN A 14 2.63 -7.36 -12.70
C GLN A 14 2.31 -5.88 -12.95
N ALA A 15 1.82 -5.20 -11.93
CA ALA A 15 1.45 -3.79 -12.05
C ALA A 15 2.67 -2.87 -12.11
N PHE A 16 3.72 -3.21 -11.39
CA PHE A 16 4.92 -2.37 -11.24
C PHE A 16 6.19 -3.18 -11.50
N PRO A 17 6.39 -3.68 -12.72
CA PRO A 17 7.51 -4.60 -12.99
C PRO A 17 8.89 -3.97 -12.75
N THR A 18 9.01 -2.65 -12.89
CA THR A 18 10.28 -1.95 -12.72
C THR A 18 10.39 -1.19 -11.41
N LEU A 19 9.53 -1.53 -10.43
CA LEU A 19 9.53 -0.85 -9.14
C LEU A 19 10.87 -1.02 -8.45
N GLU A 20 11.38 0.09 -7.89
CA GLU A 20 12.62 0.09 -7.15
C GLU A 20 12.36 0.23 -5.66
N GLU A 21 13.25 -0.34 -4.86
CA GLU A 21 13.13 -0.31 -3.41
C GLU A 21 13.07 1.12 -2.86
N GLU A 22 13.90 2.01 -3.41
CA GLU A 22 13.92 3.40 -2.96
C GLU A 22 12.60 4.12 -3.17
N SER A 23 11.96 3.92 -4.33
CA SER A 23 10.66 4.54 -4.58
C SER A 23 9.58 3.96 -3.68
N GLN A 24 9.68 2.68 -3.33
CA GLN A 24 8.72 2.07 -2.42
C GLN A 24 8.90 2.57 -0.98
N LYS A 25 10.14 2.83 -0.56
CA LYS A 25 10.40 3.44 0.73
C LYS A 25 9.86 4.87 0.81
N LYS A 26 9.99 5.63 -0.28
CA LYS A 26 9.39 6.97 -0.35
C LYS A 26 7.88 6.89 -0.24
N LYS A 27 7.28 5.91 -0.87
CA LYS A 27 5.83 5.69 -0.78
C LYS A 27 5.42 5.39 0.65
N LEU A 28 6.21 4.60 1.36
CA LEU A 28 5.96 4.32 2.77
C LEU A 28 5.92 5.61 3.59
N ILE A 29 6.88 6.50 3.36
CA ILE A 29 6.94 7.80 4.06
C ILE A 29 5.69 8.61 3.76
N GLU A 30 5.26 8.67 2.51
CA GLU A 30 4.04 9.39 2.12
C GLU A 30 2.83 8.85 2.87
N GLU A 31 2.69 7.52 2.94
CA GLU A 31 1.55 6.91 3.62
C GLU A 31 1.58 7.13 5.13
N LEU A 32 2.78 7.15 5.74
CA LEU A 32 2.92 7.47 7.16
C LEU A 32 2.49 8.92 7.43
N ILE A 33 2.86 9.85 6.55
CA ILE A 33 2.44 11.24 6.67
C ILE A 33 0.91 11.35 6.55
N GLU A 34 0.32 10.65 5.58
CA GLU A 34 -1.13 10.65 5.42
C GLU A 34 -1.83 10.10 6.67
N TYR A 35 -1.27 9.05 7.27
CA TYR A 35 -1.80 8.51 8.51
C TYR A 35 -1.78 9.56 9.62
N LEU A 36 -0.69 10.30 9.75
CA LEU A 36 -0.57 11.35 10.77
C LEU A 36 -1.53 12.50 10.55
N LYS A 37 -1.93 12.74 9.31
CA LYS A 37 -2.90 13.79 8.95
C LYS A 37 -4.34 13.34 9.11
N ALA A 38 -4.59 12.04 9.19
CA ALA A 38 -5.94 11.50 9.27
C ALA A 38 -6.62 11.98 10.54
N LYS A 39 -7.88 12.41 10.43
CA LYS A 39 -8.61 13.03 11.54
C LYS A 39 -9.66 12.13 12.15
N THR A 40 -10.12 11.12 11.42
CA THR A 40 -11.15 10.21 11.90
C THR A 40 -10.58 8.79 11.97
N ASP A 41 -11.20 7.95 12.78
CA ASP A 41 -10.80 6.55 12.87
C ASP A 41 -10.95 5.85 11.53
N GLU A 42 -11.99 6.18 10.77
CA GLU A 42 -12.21 5.61 9.45
C GLU A 42 -11.08 5.95 8.48
N GLU A 43 -10.65 7.22 8.47
CA GLU A 43 -9.51 7.65 7.64
C GLU A 43 -8.22 6.94 8.07
N LYS A 44 -7.99 6.83 9.38
CA LYS A 44 -6.80 6.15 9.91
C LYS A 44 -6.75 4.69 9.48
N ILE A 45 -7.89 4.00 9.50
CA ILE A 45 -7.95 2.60 9.07
C ILE A 45 -7.60 2.48 7.58
N LYS A 46 -8.10 3.41 6.76
CA LYS A 46 -7.76 3.42 5.33
C LYS A 46 -6.27 3.63 5.11
N GLU A 47 -5.67 4.55 5.85
CA GLU A 47 -4.23 4.81 5.73
C GLU A 47 -3.40 3.64 6.25
N LEU A 48 -3.84 2.99 7.31
CA LEU A 48 -3.18 1.78 7.80
C LEU A 48 -3.23 0.66 6.76
N ALA A 49 -4.33 0.55 6.03
CA ALA A 49 -4.43 -0.42 4.93
C ALA A 49 -3.40 -0.11 3.84
N ASP A 50 -3.23 1.16 3.48
CA ASP A 50 -2.22 1.57 2.50
C ASP A 50 -0.81 1.25 2.98
N ILE A 51 -0.52 1.51 4.26
CA ILE A 51 0.78 1.19 4.86
C ILE A 51 1.03 -0.32 4.80
N TYR A 52 0.02 -1.12 5.12
CA TYR A 52 0.13 -2.58 5.06
C TYR A 52 0.47 -3.06 3.66
N ILE A 53 -0.17 -2.47 2.65
CA ILE A 53 0.08 -2.84 1.25
C ILE A 53 1.53 -2.50 0.86
N VAL A 54 1.99 -1.29 1.18
CA VAL A 54 3.37 -0.88 0.89
C VAL A 54 4.36 -1.77 1.64
N ALA A 55 4.07 -2.07 2.90
CA ALA A 55 4.92 -2.94 3.72
C ALA A 55 5.02 -4.35 3.14
N SER A 56 3.92 -4.87 2.62
CA SER A 56 3.88 -6.19 1.98
C SER A 56 4.80 -6.25 0.77
N ILE A 57 4.75 -5.23 -0.06
CA ILE A 57 5.61 -5.15 -1.25
C ILE A 57 7.08 -5.03 -0.85
N LEU A 58 7.38 -4.21 0.14
CA LEU A 58 8.76 -4.06 0.63
C LEU A 58 9.33 -5.39 1.14
N ARG A 59 8.55 -6.11 1.93
CA ARG A 59 9.01 -7.38 2.48
C ARG A 59 9.17 -8.44 1.40
N GLU A 60 8.17 -8.64 0.58
CA GLU A 60 8.13 -9.77 -0.34
C GLU A 60 9.02 -9.57 -1.56
N ARG A 61 9.13 -8.36 -2.07
CA ARG A 61 9.97 -8.10 -3.25
C ARG A 61 11.40 -7.71 -2.91
N PHE A 62 11.59 -7.00 -1.81
CA PHE A 62 12.90 -6.40 -1.50
C PHE A 62 13.50 -6.92 -0.20
N ASN A 63 12.86 -7.88 0.43
CA ASN A 63 13.31 -8.46 1.69
C ASN A 63 13.57 -7.40 2.76
N SER A 64 12.72 -6.38 2.82
CA SER A 64 12.83 -5.28 3.77
C SER A 64 11.66 -5.31 4.75
N ASP A 65 11.98 -5.32 6.04
CA ASP A 65 10.97 -5.27 7.10
C ASP A 65 10.64 -3.84 7.54
N LEU A 66 11.20 -2.84 6.86
CA LEU A 66 11.01 -1.44 7.24
C LEU A 66 9.54 -1.07 7.36
N GLY A 67 8.73 -1.44 6.36
CA GLY A 67 7.31 -1.13 6.35
C GLY A 67 6.56 -1.79 7.49
N PHE A 68 6.80 -3.07 7.73
CA PHE A 68 6.11 -3.77 8.83
C PHE A 68 6.62 -3.33 10.19
N SER A 69 7.89 -2.92 10.30
CA SER A 69 8.39 -2.35 11.55
C SER A 69 7.69 -1.03 11.86
N ALA A 70 7.53 -0.16 10.86
CA ALA A 70 6.79 1.09 11.01
C ALA A 70 5.31 0.81 11.33
N PHE A 71 4.70 -0.12 10.63
CA PHE A 71 3.31 -0.50 10.86
C PHE A 71 3.10 -0.97 12.31
N ARG A 72 3.96 -1.85 12.79
CA ARG A 72 3.87 -2.35 14.18
C ARG A 72 4.08 -1.23 15.20
N GLY A 73 4.93 -0.27 14.88
CA GLY A 73 5.22 0.84 15.78
C GLY A 73 4.07 1.80 15.98
N ILE A 74 3.21 1.97 14.98
CA ILE A 74 2.08 2.90 15.05
C ILE A 74 0.74 2.20 15.25
N PHE A 75 0.71 0.89 15.02
CA PHE A 75 -0.55 0.15 15.04
C PHE A 75 -0.94 -0.19 16.47
N THR A 76 -2.01 0.41 16.94
CA THR A 76 -2.57 0.14 18.27
C THR A 76 -4.01 -0.35 18.18
N ALA A 77 -4.59 -0.37 17.00
CA ALA A 77 -5.97 -0.76 16.78
C ALA A 77 -6.09 -2.25 16.47
N ASP A 78 -7.30 -2.70 16.39
CA ASP A 78 -7.62 -4.09 16.09
C ASP A 78 -7.35 -4.37 14.60
N MET A 79 -6.47 -5.33 14.33
CA MET A 79 -6.19 -5.77 12.95
C MET A 79 -7.44 -6.25 12.23
N ILE A 80 -8.44 -6.73 12.97
CA ILE A 80 -9.70 -7.15 12.38
C ILE A 80 -10.34 -6.00 11.58
N ALA A 81 -10.18 -4.76 12.04
CA ALA A 81 -10.72 -3.60 11.34
C ALA A 81 -9.89 -3.23 10.11
N VAL A 82 -8.59 -3.51 10.12
CA VAL A 82 -7.70 -3.15 9.02
C VAL A 82 -7.77 -4.13 7.85
N TYR A 83 -7.88 -5.43 8.12
CA TYR A 83 -7.90 -6.44 7.07
C TYR A 83 -8.98 -6.24 6.02
N PRO A 84 -10.24 -5.95 6.38
CA PRO A 84 -11.25 -5.64 5.36
C PRO A 84 -10.90 -4.41 4.53
N ALA A 85 -10.26 -3.43 5.13
CA ALA A 85 -9.83 -2.23 4.42
C ALA A 85 -8.69 -2.56 3.43
N VAL A 86 -7.80 -3.47 3.78
CA VAL A 86 -6.76 -3.96 2.86
C VAL A 86 -7.40 -4.62 1.64
N ASP A 87 -8.35 -5.51 1.87
CA ASP A 87 -9.05 -6.21 0.78
C ASP A 87 -9.77 -5.22 -0.13
N GLU A 88 -10.43 -4.22 0.44
CA GLU A 88 -11.14 -3.20 -0.33
C GLU A 88 -10.17 -2.34 -1.16
N LYS A 89 -9.07 -1.92 -0.56
CA LYS A 89 -8.04 -1.16 -1.28
C LYS A 89 -7.42 -1.96 -2.40
N MET A 90 -7.15 -3.24 -2.17
CA MET A 90 -6.58 -4.10 -3.20
C MET A 90 -7.55 -4.32 -4.36
N LYS A 91 -8.84 -4.42 -4.05
CA LYS A 91 -9.87 -4.51 -5.08
C LYS A 91 -9.83 -3.29 -5.99
N ILE A 92 -9.70 -2.10 -5.41
CA ILE A 92 -9.57 -0.86 -6.16
C ILE A 92 -8.26 -0.86 -6.95
N ASN A 93 -7.14 -1.19 -6.30
CA ASN A 93 -5.82 -1.19 -6.92
C ASN A 93 -5.77 -2.14 -8.12
N ARG A 94 -6.37 -3.32 -8.02
CA ARG A 94 -6.38 -4.29 -9.10
C ARG A 94 -7.20 -3.84 -10.30
N SER A 95 -8.16 -2.94 -10.07
CA SER A 95 -9.00 -2.42 -11.15
C SER A 95 -8.40 -1.20 -11.84
N ARG A 96 -7.37 -0.59 -11.26
CA ARG A 96 -6.73 0.60 -11.82
C ARG A 96 -5.76 0.25 -12.92
N ILE A 97 -5.58 1.21 -13.84
CA ILE A 97 -4.52 1.14 -14.86
C ILE A 97 -3.36 1.95 -14.32
N TRP A 98 -2.18 1.36 -14.31
CA TRP A 98 -0.98 1.99 -13.77
C TRP A 98 -0.03 2.35 -14.90
N GLU A 99 0.63 3.50 -14.78
CA GLU A 99 1.66 3.92 -15.74
C GLU A 99 2.90 4.39 -15.00
N PHE A 100 4.06 4.16 -15.63
CA PHE A 100 5.36 4.53 -15.10
C PHE A 100 5.75 5.87 -15.72
N LYS A 101 6.01 6.88 -14.87
CA LYS A 101 6.27 8.22 -15.33
C LYS A 101 7.26 8.88 -14.39
N ASN A 102 8.37 9.38 -14.94
CA ASN A 102 9.40 10.06 -14.15
C ASN A 102 9.91 9.19 -12.98
N GLY A 103 10.10 7.91 -13.22
CA GLY A 103 10.62 6.98 -12.22
C GLY A 103 9.61 6.54 -11.17
N VAL A 104 8.35 6.92 -11.30
CA VAL A 104 7.31 6.62 -10.32
C VAL A 104 6.07 6.06 -11.00
N TYR A 105 5.44 5.10 -10.36
CA TYR A 105 4.17 4.56 -10.83
C TYR A 105 3.01 5.39 -10.30
N HIS A 106 2.11 5.78 -11.20
CA HIS A 106 0.89 6.50 -10.91
C HIS A 106 -0.28 5.73 -11.50
N HIS A 107 -1.41 5.73 -10.81
CA HIS A 107 -2.60 5.19 -11.45
C HIS A 107 -3.10 6.20 -12.48
N LYS A 108 -3.50 5.68 -13.62
CA LYS A 108 -4.06 6.50 -14.66
C LYS A 108 -5.51 6.79 -14.31
N GLU A 109 -5.87 8.08 -14.29
CA GLU A 109 -7.24 8.45 -14.03
C GLU A 109 -8.13 7.94 -15.15
N ALA A 110 -9.26 7.33 -14.78
CA ALA A 110 -10.25 6.94 -15.75
C ALA A 110 -10.83 8.21 -16.36
N LYS A 111 -10.75 8.32 -17.66
CA LYS A 111 -11.38 9.43 -18.34
C LYS A 111 -12.83 9.09 -18.60
N ASP A 112 -13.70 10.04 -18.38
CA ASP A 112 -15.09 9.88 -18.78
C ASP A 112 -15.16 10.12 -20.26
N GLU A 113 -15.19 9.06 -20.96
CA GLU A 113 -15.25 9.10 -22.43
C GLU A 113 -16.66 9.18 -22.96
#